data_b3e146e4d71d1af37684ca59f4deb62c
#
_entry.id   b3e146e4d71d1af37684ca59f4deb62c
#
_cell.length_a   1.000
_cell.length_b   1.000
_cell.length_c   1.000
_cell.angle_alpha   90.00
_cell.angle_beta   90.00
_cell.angle_gamma   90.00
#
_symmetry.space_group_name_H-M   'P 1'
#
loop_
_entity.id
_entity.type
_entity.pdbx_description
1 polymer ?
#
loop_
_entity_poly.entity_id
_entity_poly.type
_entity_poly.pdbx_seq_one_letter_code
_entity_poly.pdbx_strand_id
1 'polypeptide(L)'
;MKKYKHPFRHTAFVLAYTLFIMSFLSSCVTNDEYPNTVQGNAEALWKILDEHYCFFEQKGIDWNAVRNKYLKQFDNSMTERQQFEVMANMLSELKDGHVNLYTSFNAARYWSWREDYPQNYSDSLLRKYLKTDYLIASGMDYTILDDNIGYLRCESFQRGIGAGNLNDILLYFQPCRALIIDVRNNGGGALNNAEELAARFTNKSVLVGYMQHKTGKGHSDFSPMKQQILKPGKGIRWQKPVFVLTNRSVFSAANEFVKYMRCFSNVRTVGDRTGGGAGLPFSAELPNGWSVRFSACPMYDKDKQMTEFGIDPDYKVDLTSEDFHRGKDTIIEFARHLI
;
A
#
# COMPACT_ATOMS: atom_id res chain seq x y z
N MET A 1 10.52 32.60 -60.21
CA MET A 1 10.03 31.24 -59.95
C MET A 1 9.70 31.09 -58.45
N LYS A 2 8.41 31.10 -58.09
CA LYS A 2 7.94 30.96 -56.71
C LYS A 2 7.70 29.48 -56.42
N LYS A 3 8.42 28.91 -55.40
CA LYS A 3 8.19 27.54 -54.94
C LYS A 3 6.99 27.49 -54.03
N TYR A 4 5.97 26.78 -54.42
CA TYR A 4 4.80 26.45 -53.58
C TYR A 4 5.25 25.38 -52.53
N LYS A 5 5.12 25.69 -51.24
CA LYS A 5 5.28 24.72 -50.15
C LYS A 5 3.93 24.01 -49.89
N HIS A 6 3.92 22.70 -49.89
CA HIS A 6 2.74 21.87 -49.68
C HIS A 6 2.26 21.93 -48.23
N PRO A 7 0.99 22.29 -47.94
CA PRO A 7 0.41 22.31 -46.58
C PRO A 7 -0.06 20.93 -46.09
N PHE A 8 0.06 19.87 -46.88
CA PHE A 8 -0.55 18.56 -46.57
C PHE A 8 0.18 17.71 -45.53
N ARG A 9 1.40 18.06 -45.14
CA ARG A 9 2.16 17.25 -44.17
C ARG A 9 1.82 17.53 -42.70
N HIS A 10 1.34 18.71 -42.36
CA HIS A 10 0.99 19.06 -40.98
C HIS A 10 -0.40 18.56 -40.56
N THR A 11 -1.36 18.47 -41.45
CA THR A 11 -2.71 17.98 -41.18
C THR A 11 -2.72 16.46 -40.90
N ALA A 12 -1.91 15.68 -41.59
CA ALA A 12 -1.80 14.24 -41.35
C ALA A 12 -1.15 13.89 -39.99
N PHE A 13 -0.18 14.71 -39.53
CA PHE A 13 0.43 14.52 -38.23
C PHE A 13 -0.48 14.89 -37.06
N VAL A 14 -1.29 15.92 -37.19
CA VAL A 14 -2.26 16.33 -36.17
C VAL A 14 -3.41 15.32 -36.09
N LEU A 15 -3.90 14.76 -37.20
CA LEU A 15 -4.92 13.71 -37.18
C LEU A 15 -4.40 12.40 -36.56
N ALA A 16 -3.15 12.02 -36.83
CA ALA A 16 -2.53 10.83 -36.25
C ALA A 16 -2.30 10.99 -34.74
N TYR A 17 -1.95 12.21 -34.27
CA TYR A 17 -1.74 12.50 -32.85
C TYR A 17 -3.07 12.55 -32.07
N THR A 18 -4.13 13.08 -32.65
CA THR A 18 -5.49 13.07 -32.05
C THR A 18 -6.09 11.66 -32.01
N LEU A 19 -5.88 10.83 -33.01
CA LEU A 19 -6.28 9.40 -32.99
C LEU A 19 -5.50 8.60 -31.96
N PHE A 20 -4.22 8.90 -31.75
CA PHE A 20 -3.38 8.24 -30.71
C PHE A 20 -3.80 8.66 -29.30
N ILE A 21 -4.23 9.89 -29.07
CA ILE A 21 -4.73 10.35 -27.76
C ILE A 21 -6.13 9.77 -27.46
N MET A 22 -6.97 9.53 -28.46
CA MET A 22 -8.28 8.89 -28.26
C MET A 22 -8.19 7.39 -27.91
N SER A 23 -7.09 6.73 -28.22
CA SER A 23 -6.91 5.30 -27.85
C SER A 23 -6.54 5.06 -26.38
N PHE A 24 -6.28 6.11 -25.58
CA PHE A 24 -5.98 6.00 -24.15
C PHE A 24 -7.18 6.31 -23.23
N LEU A 25 -8.36 6.58 -23.77
CA LEU A 25 -9.53 6.95 -22.97
C LEU A 25 -10.60 5.85 -22.83
N SER A 26 -10.30 4.60 -23.15
CA SER A 26 -11.25 3.51 -22.92
C SER A 26 -10.61 2.34 -22.19
N SER A 27 -10.42 2.51 -20.91
CA SER A 27 -10.26 1.41 -19.97
C SER A 27 -11.21 1.58 -18.77
N CYS A 28 -12.45 1.95 -19.06
CA CYS A 28 -13.56 1.54 -18.22
C CYS A 28 -13.99 0.17 -18.77
N VAL A 29 -13.63 -0.89 -18.11
CA VAL A 29 -14.29 -2.18 -18.29
C VAL A 29 -15.68 -1.98 -17.68
N THR A 30 -16.63 -1.48 -18.47
CA THR A 30 -18.04 -1.53 -18.13
C THR A 30 -18.43 -3.00 -18.18
N ASN A 31 -18.97 -3.50 -17.08
CA ASN A 31 -19.42 -4.88 -17.00
C ASN A 31 -20.81 -4.97 -17.63
N ASP A 32 -20.91 -4.70 -18.96
CA ASP A 32 -22.15 -4.68 -19.73
C ASP A 32 -22.85 -6.08 -19.77
N GLU A 33 -22.20 -7.10 -19.20
CA GLU A 33 -22.72 -8.47 -19.13
C GLU A 33 -23.89 -8.61 -18.14
N TYR A 34 -24.05 -7.70 -17.16
CA TYR A 34 -25.08 -7.76 -16.13
C TYR A 34 -26.01 -6.53 -16.20
N PRO A 35 -27.35 -6.75 -16.11
CA PRO A 35 -28.30 -5.64 -16.10
C PRO A 35 -28.18 -4.81 -14.81
N ASN A 36 -28.45 -3.51 -14.92
CA ASN A 36 -28.55 -2.65 -13.73
C ASN A 36 -29.86 -2.92 -12.98
N THR A 37 -29.90 -4.04 -12.28
CA THR A 37 -30.97 -4.45 -11.37
C THR A 37 -30.36 -4.88 -10.04
N VAL A 38 -31.16 -4.98 -8.98
CA VAL A 38 -30.69 -5.44 -7.66
C VAL A 38 -29.89 -6.74 -7.78
N GLN A 39 -30.45 -7.72 -8.45
CA GLN A 39 -29.82 -9.03 -8.65
C GLN A 39 -28.60 -8.94 -9.58
N GLY A 40 -28.70 -8.18 -10.68
CA GLY A 40 -27.60 -8.01 -11.65
C GLY A 40 -26.38 -7.36 -11.02
N ASN A 41 -26.54 -6.34 -10.19
CA ASN A 41 -25.44 -5.69 -9.47
C ASN A 41 -24.78 -6.65 -8.46
N ALA A 42 -25.56 -7.47 -7.76
CA ALA A 42 -25.03 -8.45 -6.81
C ALA A 42 -24.24 -9.57 -7.51
N GLU A 43 -24.75 -10.10 -8.63
CA GLU A 43 -24.06 -11.09 -9.47
C GLU A 43 -22.78 -10.50 -10.09
N ALA A 44 -22.83 -9.25 -10.58
CA ALA A 44 -21.66 -8.57 -11.12
C ALA A 44 -20.57 -8.42 -10.05
N LEU A 45 -20.92 -7.97 -8.83
CA LEU A 45 -19.97 -7.88 -7.73
C LEU A 45 -19.31 -9.22 -7.42
N TRP A 46 -20.12 -10.28 -7.27
CA TRP A 46 -19.60 -11.61 -7.00
C TRP A 46 -18.65 -12.07 -8.12
N LYS A 47 -19.04 -11.90 -9.38
CA LYS A 47 -18.28 -12.33 -10.55
C LYS A 47 -16.97 -11.59 -10.74
N ILE A 48 -16.95 -10.26 -10.50
CA ILE A 48 -15.72 -9.46 -10.52
C ILE A 48 -14.70 -10.04 -9.54
N LEU A 49 -15.12 -10.33 -8.32
CA LEU A 49 -14.21 -10.90 -7.31
C LEU A 49 -13.80 -12.34 -7.69
N ASP A 50 -14.73 -13.17 -8.14
CA ASP A 50 -14.47 -14.55 -8.58
C ASP A 50 -13.35 -14.62 -9.63
N GLU A 51 -13.34 -13.71 -10.60
CA GLU A 51 -12.36 -13.71 -11.69
C GLU A 51 -11.05 -12.99 -11.34
N HIS A 52 -11.07 -12.01 -10.43
CA HIS A 52 -9.96 -11.09 -10.28
C HIS A 52 -9.32 -11.03 -8.88
N TYR A 53 -10.01 -11.45 -7.83
CA TYR A 53 -9.43 -11.48 -6.48
C TYR A 53 -8.34 -12.55 -6.37
N CYS A 54 -7.21 -12.23 -5.70
CA CYS A 54 -6.02 -13.06 -5.79
C CYS A 54 -5.72 -13.94 -4.58
N PHE A 55 -6.54 -13.93 -3.50
CA PHE A 55 -6.20 -14.61 -2.26
C PHE A 55 -7.22 -15.66 -1.77
N PHE A 56 -8.07 -16.18 -2.63
CA PHE A 56 -9.06 -17.20 -2.23
C PHE A 56 -8.41 -18.44 -1.60
N GLU A 57 -7.41 -19.01 -2.26
CA GLU A 57 -6.72 -20.22 -1.80
C GLU A 57 -5.94 -19.94 -0.50
N GLN A 58 -5.20 -18.81 -0.44
CA GLN A 58 -4.35 -18.46 0.69
C GLN A 58 -5.14 -18.14 1.96
N LYS A 59 -6.38 -17.68 1.80
CA LYS A 59 -7.31 -17.39 2.91
C LYS A 59 -8.30 -18.51 3.17
N GLY A 60 -8.26 -19.59 2.37
CA GLY A 60 -9.15 -20.75 2.50
C GLY A 60 -10.63 -20.43 2.29
N ILE A 61 -10.93 -19.51 1.35
CA ILE A 61 -12.29 -19.01 1.12
C ILE A 61 -12.97 -19.78 0.00
N ASP A 62 -14.08 -20.45 0.30
CA ASP A 62 -15.01 -20.98 -0.69
C ASP A 62 -15.95 -19.86 -1.17
N TRP A 63 -15.58 -19.21 -2.27
CA TRP A 63 -16.32 -18.10 -2.82
C TRP A 63 -17.69 -18.50 -3.41
N ASN A 64 -17.84 -19.75 -3.84
CA ASN A 64 -19.13 -20.30 -4.25
C ASN A 64 -20.08 -20.49 -3.05
N ALA A 65 -19.58 -20.95 -1.91
CA ALA A 65 -20.37 -21.02 -0.69
C ALA A 65 -20.83 -19.62 -0.24
N VAL A 66 -19.95 -18.60 -0.36
CA VAL A 66 -20.31 -17.20 -0.11
C VAL A 66 -21.39 -16.73 -1.06
N ARG A 67 -21.30 -17.02 -2.36
CA ARG A 67 -22.36 -16.76 -3.34
C ARG A 67 -23.71 -17.31 -2.88
N ASN A 68 -23.76 -18.58 -2.57
CA ASN A 68 -24.98 -19.28 -2.16
C ASN A 68 -25.60 -18.73 -0.86
N LYS A 69 -24.76 -18.20 0.04
CA LYS A 69 -25.18 -17.55 1.29
C LYS A 69 -25.82 -16.20 1.05
N TYR A 70 -25.24 -15.36 0.19
CA TYR A 70 -25.60 -13.95 0.07
C TYR A 70 -26.54 -13.64 -1.07
N LEU A 71 -26.40 -14.24 -2.29
CA LEU A 71 -27.20 -13.84 -3.44
C LEU A 71 -28.70 -14.11 -3.28
N LYS A 72 -29.08 -15.11 -2.51
CA LYS A 72 -30.49 -15.38 -2.16
C LYS A 72 -31.17 -14.31 -1.27
N GLN A 73 -30.38 -13.39 -0.71
CA GLN A 73 -30.90 -12.31 0.15
C GLN A 73 -31.34 -11.09 -0.65
N PHE A 74 -30.98 -11.01 -1.94
CA PHE A 74 -31.35 -9.89 -2.80
C PHE A 74 -32.73 -10.09 -3.40
N ASP A 75 -33.56 -9.06 -3.32
CA ASP A 75 -34.84 -8.97 -4.02
C ASP A 75 -35.11 -7.53 -4.50
N ASN A 76 -36.03 -7.40 -5.46
CA ASN A 76 -36.30 -6.13 -6.14
C ASN A 76 -36.92 -5.04 -5.26
N SER A 77 -37.36 -5.35 -4.04
CA SER A 77 -37.91 -4.39 -3.10
C SER A 77 -36.83 -3.67 -2.27
N MET A 78 -35.57 -4.14 -2.34
CA MET A 78 -34.47 -3.59 -1.56
C MET A 78 -34.13 -2.17 -1.96
N THR A 79 -33.99 -1.32 -0.96
CA THR A 79 -33.36 0.00 -1.10
C THR A 79 -31.88 -0.13 -1.38
N GLU A 80 -31.25 0.90 -1.95
CA GLU A 80 -29.78 0.94 -2.16
C GLU A 80 -28.99 0.70 -0.86
N ARG A 81 -29.46 1.21 0.29
CA ARG A 81 -28.82 0.97 1.59
C ARG A 81 -28.87 -0.48 2.02
N GLN A 82 -29.99 -1.16 1.80
CA GLN A 82 -30.10 -2.60 2.09
C GLN A 82 -29.23 -3.42 1.16
N GLN A 83 -29.17 -3.09 -0.14
CA GLN A 83 -28.26 -3.74 -1.09
C GLN A 83 -26.80 -3.55 -0.66
N PHE A 84 -26.42 -2.32 -0.27
CA PHE A 84 -25.08 -2.02 0.22
C PHE A 84 -24.70 -2.87 1.45
N GLU A 85 -25.58 -2.98 2.44
CA GLU A 85 -25.32 -3.77 3.64
C GLU A 85 -25.07 -5.25 3.33
N VAL A 86 -25.88 -5.84 2.45
CA VAL A 86 -25.69 -7.26 2.06
C VAL A 86 -24.41 -7.45 1.26
N MET A 87 -24.10 -6.54 0.32
CA MET A 87 -22.84 -6.56 -0.44
C MET A 87 -21.62 -6.36 0.46
N ALA A 88 -21.68 -5.43 1.41
CA ALA A 88 -20.62 -5.18 2.37
C ALA A 88 -20.34 -6.42 3.24
N ASN A 89 -21.40 -7.08 3.73
CA ASN A 89 -21.29 -8.31 4.49
C ASN A 89 -20.68 -9.45 3.65
N MET A 90 -21.06 -9.57 2.38
CA MET A 90 -20.47 -10.55 1.45
C MET A 90 -18.98 -10.29 1.27
N LEU A 91 -18.56 -9.04 1.06
CA LEU A 91 -17.15 -8.68 0.90
C LEU A 91 -16.34 -8.88 2.19
N SER A 92 -16.94 -8.75 3.37
CA SER A 92 -16.27 -8.95 4.66
C SER A 92 -15.77 -10.39 4.87
N GLU A 93 -16.37 -11.38 4.18
CA GLU A 93 -15.90 -12.77 4.21
C GLU A 93 -14.46 -12.92 3.68
N LEU A 94 -14.01 -11.99 2.84
CA LEU A 94 -12.65 -11.98 2.29
C LEU A 94 -11.58 -11.56 3.30
N LYS A 95 -11.97 -10.95 4.43
CA LYS A 95 -11.08 -10.51 5.52
C LYS A 95 -9.85 -9.77 4.98
N ASP A 96 -10.06 -8.82 4.07
CA ASP A 96 -9.02 -8.12 3.33
C ASP A 96 -9.19 -6.61 3.41
N GLY A 97 -8.18 -5.91 3.94
CA GLY A 97 -8.19 -4.45 4.08
C GLY A 97 -8.18 -3.69 2.74
N HIS A 98 -7.81 -4.33 1.64
CA HIS A 98 -7.89 -3.76 0.30
C HIS A 98 -9.25 -3.98 -0.38
N VAL A 99 -10.14 -4.82 0.19
CA VAL A 99 -11.47 -5.02 -0.36
C VAL A 99 -12.41 -3.96 0.20
N ASN A 100 -12.88 -3.09 -0.70
CA ASN A 100 -13.72 -1.96 -0.34
C ASN A 100 -14.85 -1.80 -1.37
N LEU A 101 -16.06 -1.47 -0.93
CA LEU A 101 -17.17 -1.07 -1.79
C LEU A 101 -17.44 0.42 -1.57
N TYR A 102 -17.44 1.21 -2.63
CA TYR A 102 -17.67 2.65 -2.61
C TYR A 102 -18.98 2.99 -3.29
N THR A 103 -19.77 3.81 -2.63
CA THR A 103 -21.03 4.39 -3.14
C THR A 103 -21.03 5.89 -2.90
N SER A 104 -22.02 6.61 -3.41
CA SER A 104 -22.18 8.04 -3.15
C SER A 104 -22.50 8.38 -1.69
N PHE A 105 -22.97 7.42 -0.89
CA PHE A 105 -23.45 7.64 0.47
C PHE A 105 -22.68 6.86 1.56
N ASN A 106 -21.85 5.87 1.20
CA ASN A 106 -21.09 5.07 2.16
C ASN A 106 -19.91 4.34 1.51
N ALA A 107 -18.99 3.82 2.35
CA ALA A 107 -17.92 2.94 1.94
C ALA A 107 -17.78 1.76 2.91
N ALA A 108 -17.84 0.52 2.38
CA ALA A 108 -17.55 -0.68 3.16
C ALA A 108 -16.06 -0.96 3.20
N ARG A 109 -15.56 -1.37 4.37
CA ARG A 109 -14.15 -1.68 4.63
C ARG A 109 -14.05 -2.76 5.69
N TYR A 110 -13.07 -3.65 5.56
CA TYR A 110 -12.74 -4.61 6.60
C TYR A 110 -11.55 -4.09 7.43
N TRP A 111 -11.78 -3.80 8.73
CA TRP A 111 -10.76 -3.25 9.63
C TRP A 111 -10.30 -4.21 10.73
N SER A 112 -11.02 -5.32 10.96
CA SER A 112 -10.75 -6.23 12.08
C SER A 112 -9.38 -6.92 12.01
N TRP A 113 -8.66 -6.82 10.87
CA TRP A 113 -7.29 -7.33 10.75
C TRP A 113 -6.29 -6.69 11.74
N ARG A 114 -6.65 -5.57 12.37
CA ARG A 114 -5.81 -4.83 13.32
C ARG A 114 -6.39 -4.72 14.73
N GLU A 115 -7.59 -5.21 15.01
CA GLU A 115 -8.31 -4.97 16.25
C GLU A 115 -7.68 -5.67 17.47
N ASP A 116 -7.12 -6.88 17.29
CA ASP A 116 -6.53 -7.69 18.35
C ASP A 116 -5.04 -7.40 18.61
N TYR A 117 -4.55 -6.25 18.18
CA TYR A 117 -3.15 -5.86 18.32
C TYR A 117 -3.00 -4.58 19.14
N PRO A 118 -1.93 -4.46 19.97
CA PRO A 118 -1.64 -3.22 20.67
C PRO A 118 -1.36 -2.10 19.66
N GLN A 119 -1.79 -0.88 19.98
CA GLN A 119 -1.59 0.25 19.07
C GLN A 119 -0.12 0.59 18.86
N ASN A 120 0.71 0.42 19.89
CA ASN A 120 2.16 0.63 19.84
C ASN A 120 2.58 1.99 19.26
N TYR A 121 1.77 3.01 19.51
CA TYR A 121 1.96 4.36 19.00
C TYR A 121 1.20 5.38 19.84
N SER A 122 1.78 6.55 20.03
CA SER A 122 1.15 7.69 20.70
C SER A 122 1.61 9.02 20.10
N ASP A 123 0.68 9.83 19.61
CA ASP A 123 0.96 11.18 19.10
C ASP A 123 1.57 12.08 20.19
N SER A 124 1.14 11.94 21.43
CA SER A 124 1.67 12.75 22.54
C SER A 124 3.14 12.43 22.85
N LEU A 125 3.54 11.16 22.72
CA LEU A 125 4.93 10.76 22.86
C LEU A 125 5.75 11.20 21.66
N LEU A 126 5.25 11.00 20.43
CA LEU A 126 5.92 11.43 19.20
C LEU A 126 6.32 12.90 19.26
N ARG A 127 5.41 13.78 19.69
CA ARG A 127 5.66 15.22 19.80
C ARG A 127 6.79 15.55 20.78
N LYS A 128 7.03 14.72 21.80
CA LYS A 128 8.17 14.91 22.73
C LYS A 128 9.51 14.64 22.05
N TYR A 129 9.59 13.67 21.13
CA TYR A 129 10.81 13.40 20.36
C TYR A 129 11.02 14.39 19.23
N LEU A 130 9.97 14.81 18.52
CA LEU A 130 10.06 15.82 17.48
C LEU A 130 10.35 17.23 18.04
N LYS A 131 9.89 17.52 19.29
CA LYS A 131 9.94 18.87 19.91
C LYS A 131 9.12 19.88 19.08
N THR A 132 9.57 21.14 19.00
CA THR A 132 8.86 22.23 18.31
C THR A 132 9.58 22.72 17.05
N ASP A 133 10.83 22.31 16.85
CA ASP A 133 11.76 22.78 15.82
C ASP A 133 12.13 21.72 14.79
N TYR A 134 11.30 20.66 14.69
CA TYR A 134 11.48 19.65 13.65
C TYR A 134 11.24 20.21 12.24
N LEU A 135 11.86 19.59 11.27
CA LEU A 135 11.76 19.95 9.86
C LEU A 135 10.75 19.09 9.14
N ILE A 136 10.20 19.60 8.03
CA ILE A 136 9.20 18.89 7.22
C ILE A 136 9.61 18.92 5.74
N ALA A 137 9.67 17.75 5.11
CA ALA A 137 9.86 17.65 3.66
C ALA A 137 9.08 16.46 3.08
N SER A 138 8.40 16.65 1.97
CA SER A 138 7.54 15.62 1.31
C SER A 138 6.50 14.97 2.26
N GLY A 139 6.02 15.70 3.27
CA GLY A 139 5.11 15.17 4.28
C GLY A 139 5.75 14.22 5.29
N MET A 140 7.09 14.22 5.37
CA MET A 140 7.85 13.54 6.43
C MET A 140 8.37 14.57 7.42
N ASP A 141 8.21 14.27 8.73
CA ASP A 141 8.74 15.07 9.82
C ASP A 141 10.09 14.51 10.25
N TYR A 142 11.09 15.36 10.47
CA TYR A 142 12.42 14.87 10.81
C TYR A 142 13.19 15.82 11.73
N THR A 143 14.02 15.22 12.59
CA THR A 143 14.87 15.91 13.57
C THR A 143 16.09 15.07 13.92
N ILE A 144 17.08 15.68 14.60
CA ILE A 144 18.19 14.95 15.23
C ILE A 144 17.91 14.87 16.72
N LEU A 145 17.90 13.66 17.28
CA LEU A 145 17.74 13.42 18.72
C LEU A 145 19.00 13.81 19.47
N ASP A 146 18.88 14.03 20.80
CA ASP A 146 19.96 14.53 21.65
C ASP A 146 21.23 13.63 21.66
N ASP A 147 21.10 12.34 21.30
CA ASP A 147 22.18 11.35 21.21
C ASP A 147 22.77 11.22 19.80
N ASN A 148 22.54 12.21 18.93
CA ASN A 148 23.03 12.26 17.56
C ASN A 148 22.52 11.10 16.67
N ILE A 149 21.23 10.76 16.85
CA ILE A 149 20.50 9.84 16.00
C ILE A 149 19.50 10.63 15.18
N GLY A 150 19.48 10.42 13.86
CA GLY A 150 18.42 10.98 13.00
C GLY A 150 17.09 10.28 13.25
N TYR A 151 16.02 11.04 13.37
CA TYR A 151 14.66 10.53 13.48
C TYR A 151 13.83 11.06 12.34
N LEU A 152 13.26 10.14 11.54
CA LEU A 152 12.42 10.41 10.37
C LEU A 152 11.05 9.77 10.57
N ARG A 153 10.01 10.54 10.66
CA ARG A 153 8.62 10.09 10.68
C ARG A 153 8.06 10.10 9.27
N CYS A 154 7.68 8.94 8.75
CA CYS A 154 6.95 8.79 7.50
C CYS A 154 5.55 8.27 7.77
N GLU A 155 4.58 9.18 7.88
CA GLU A 155 3.21 8.86 8.25
C GLU A 155 2.41 8.20 7.11
N SER A 156 2.75 8.51 5.86
CA SER A 156 2.01 8.04 4.70
C SER A 156 2.87 8.04 3.44
N PHE A 157 2.60 7.12 2.53
CA PHE A 157 3.11 7.12 1.17
C PHE A 157 2.12 7.70 0.13
N GLN A 158 1.09 8.40 0.56
CA GLN A 158 0.13 9.03 -0.36
C GLN A 158 0.68 10.29 -1.04
N ARG A 159 1.52 11.06 -0.34
CA ARG A 159 2.16 12.26 -0.88
C ARG A 159 3.43 11.88 -1.66
N GLY A 160 3.66 12.56 -2.79
CA GLY A 160 4.86 12.34 -3.60
C GLY A 160 6.15 12.62 -2.82
N ILE A 161 7.10 11.72 -2.94
CA ILE A 161 8.42 11.83 -2.34
C ILE A 161 9.42 12.21 -3.45
N GLY A 162 9.91 13.46 -3.42
CA GLY A 162 10.85 13.97 -4.42
C GLY A 162 12.30 13.63 -4.08
N ALA A 163 13.10 13.34 -5.11
CA ALA A 163 14.53 13.05 -4.96
C ALA A 163 15.31 14.20 -4.27
N GLY A 164 14.95 15.46 -4.53
CA GLY A 164 15.52 16.64 -3.88
C GLY A 164 15.24 16.66 -2.38
N ASN A 165 13.99 16.44 -1.99
CA ASN A 165 13.61 16.40 -0.58
C ASN A 165 14.37 15.30 0.19
N LEU A 166 14.55 14.11 -0.41
CA LEU A 166 15.34 13.05 0.21
C LEU A 166 16.83 13.42 0.32
N ASN A 167 17.37 14.17 -0.64
CA ASN A 167 18.74 14.67 -0.54
C ASN A 167 18.88 15.65 0.65
N ASP A 168 17.95 16.57 0.81
CA ASP A 168 17.97 17.55 1.91
C ASP A 168 17.86 16.87 3.28
N ILE A 169 16.94 15.90 3.42
CA ILE A 169 16.78 15.09 4.64
C ILE A 169 18.07 14.32 4.97
N LEU A 170 18.65 13.62 3.99
CA LEU A 170 19.84 12.79 4.23
C LEU A 170 21.09 13.64 4.42
N LEU A 171 21.18 14.82 3.81
CA LEU A 171 22.24 15.79 4.08
C LEU A 171 22.16 16.30 5.52
N TYR A 172 20.96 16.67 5.98
CA TYR A 172 20.73 17.08 7.37
C TYR A 172 21.15 16.00 8.38
N PHE A 173 20.90 14.73 8.06
CA PHE A 173 21.31 13.61 8.91
C PHE A 173 22.77 13.18 8.75
N GLN A 174 23.55 13.78 7.83
CA GLN A 174 24.92 13.34 7.57
C GLN A 174 25.80 13.20 8.84
N PRO A 175 25.72 14.10 9.86
CA PRO A 175 26.50 13.96 11.08
C PRO A 175 26.02 12.81 12.00
N CYS A 176 24.78 12.33 11.85
CA CYS A 176 24.20 11.32 12.72
C CYS A 176 24.92 9.97 12.60
N ARG A 177 24.98 9.22 13.70
CA ARG A 177 25.59 7.87 13.74
C ARG A 177 24.67 6.78 13.22
N ALA A 178 23.36 6.98 13.30
CA ALA A 178 22.31 6.06 12.83
C ALA A 178 21.04 6.82 12.49
N LEU A 179 20.06 6.12 11.87
CA LEU A 179 18.70 6.61 11.61
C LEU A 179 17.65 5.71 12.26
N ILE A 180 16.62 6.35 12.80
CA ILE A 180 15.34 5.72 13.12
C ILE A 180 14.32 6.22 12.09
N ILE A 181 13.68 5.31 11.37
CA ILE A 181 12.60 5.60 10.42
C ILE A 181 11.31 5.05 11.02
N ASP A 182 10.43 5.94 11.46
CA ASP A 182 9.16 5.57 12.07
C ASP A 182 8.04 5.54 11.02
N VAL A 183 7.60 4.34 10.66
CA VAL A 183 6.46 4.10 9.75
C VAL A 183 5.23 3.56 10.50
N ARG A 184 5.22 3.56 11.83
CA ARG A 184 4.05 3.14 12.59
C ARG A 184 2.82 3.94 12.17
N ASN A 185 1.65 3.32 12.10
CA ASN A 185 0.40 3.89 11.60
C ASN A 185 0.42 4.36 10.13
N ASN A 186 1.45 4.04 9.36
CA ASN A 186 1.46 4.31 7.92
C ASN A 186 0.60 3.27 7.18
N GLY A 187 -0.59 3.68 6.75
CA GLY A 187 -1.53 2.83 6.01
C GLY A 187 -1.17 2.60 4.53
N GLY A 188 0.02 3.05 4.09
CA GLY A 188 0.47 2.90 2.71
C GLY A 188 0.23 4.12 1.83
N GLY A 189 -0.03 3.89 0.56
CA GLY A 189 -0.17 4.89 -0.50
C GLY A 189 0.41 4.40 -1.82
N ALA A 190 1.15 5.25 -2.51
CA ALA A 190 1.77 4.91 -3.77
C ALA A 190 3.04 4.05 -3.56
N LEU A 191 3.11 2.93 -4.26
CA LEU A 191 4.23 1.98 -4.15
C LEU A 191 5.57 2.61 -4.57
N ASN A 192 5.56 3.45 -5.61
CA ASN A 192 6.76 4.15 -6.07
C ASN A 192 7.34 5.12 -5.01
N ASN A 193 6.53 5.67 -4.11
CA ASN A 193 7.03 6.49 -3.00
C ASN A 193 7.78 5.64 -1.97
N ALA A 194 7.28 4.45 -1.67
CA ALA A 194 7.97 3.48 -0.81
C ALA A 194 9.30 3.03 -1.44
N GLU A 195 9.30 2.77 -2.74
CA GLU A 195 10.51 2.42 -3.51
C GLU A 195 11.53 3.56 -3.51
N GLU A 196 11.11 4.81 -3.76
CA GLU A 196 12.01 5.98 -3.80
C GLU A 196 12.69 6.21 -2.45
N LEU A 197 11.96 6.07 -1.33
CA LEU A 197 12.55 6.16 0.00
C LEU A 197 13.51 4.99 0.25
N ALA A 198 13.09 3.74 0.02
CA ALA A 198 13.92 2.56 0.27
C ALA A 198 15.20 2.54 -0.59
N ALA A 199 15.13 3.04 -1.82
CA ALA A 199 16.26 3.12 -2.75
C ALA A 199 17.44 3.96 -2.24
N ARG A 200 17.22 4.81 -1.21
CA ARG A 200 18.26 5.61 -0.57
C ARG A 200 19.15 4.81 0.39
N PHE A 201 18.81 3.57 0.70
CA PHE A 201 19.51 2.75 1.68
C PHE A 201 20.35 1.62 1.06
N THR A 202 20.46 1.60 -0.26
CA THR A 202 21.32 0.64 -1.00
C THR A 202 22.23 1.33 -2.02
N ASN A 203 23.42 0.75 -2.23
CA ASN A 203 24.36 1.16 -3.27
C ASN A 203 24.37 0.22 -4.49
N LYS A 204 23.59 -0.85 -4.45
CA LYS A 204 23.50 -1.85 -5.51
C LYS A 204 22.05 -2.25 -5.78
N SER A 205 21.77 -2.80 -6.94
CA SER A 205 20.48 -3.42 -7.23
C SER A 205 20.28 -4.64 -6.35
N VAL A 206 19.11 -4.73 -5.70
CA VAL A 206 18.75 -5.78 -4.73
C VAL A 206 17.43 -6.42 -5.13
N LEU A 207 17.39 -7.75 -5.14
CA LEU A 207 16.12 -8.48 -5.22
C LEU A 207 15.35 -8.27 -3.92
N VAL A 208 14.20 -7.62 -3.99
CA VAL A 208 13.39 -7.27 -2.83
C VAL A 208 12.07 -8.06 -2.75
N GLY A 209 11.77 -8.84 -3.76
CA GLY A 209 10.58 -9.67 -3.77
C GLY A 209 10.17 -10.15 -5.15
N TYR A 210 8.94 -10.64 -5.21
CA TYR A 210 8.30 -11.11 -6.43
C TYR A 210 6.85 -10.65 -6.49
N MET A 211 6.28 -10.64 -7.69
CA MET A 211 4.89 -10.32 -7.95
C MET A 211 4.34 -11.25 -9.02
N GLN A 212 3.06 -11.60 -8.93
CA GLN A 212 2.31 -12.30 -9.97
C GLN A 212 1.13 -11.46 -10.44
N HIS A 213 0.64 -11.73 -11.62
CA HIS A 213 -0.58 -11.14 -12.18
C HIS A 213 -1.54 -12.25 -12.58
N LYS A 214 -2.83 -11.99 -12.49
CA LYS A 214 -3.85 -12.90 -13.04
C LYS A 214 -3.65 -13.02 -14.56
N THR A 215 -3.75 -14.24 -15.06
CA THR A 215 -3.65 -14.59 -16.51
C THR A 215 -4.90 -15.23 -17.06
N GLY A 216 -5.85 -15.54 -16.20
CA GLY A 216 -7.14 -16.15 -16.53
C GLY A 216 -8.17 -15.93 -15.43
N LYS A 217 -9.35 -16.55 -15.61
CA LYS A 217 -10.49 -16.41 -14.69
C LYS A 217 -10.46 -17.37 -13.51
N GLY A 218 -9.68 -18.45 -13.56
CA GLY A 218 -9.54 -19.42 -12.47
C GLY A 218 -8.79 -18.85 -11.27
N HIS A 219 -9.09 -19.31 -10.06
CA HIS A 219 -8.52 -18.76 -8.82
C HIS A 219 -6.99 -18.91 -8.75
N SER A 220 -6.42 -19.93 -9.39
CA SER A 220 -4.97 -20.21 -9.45
C SER A 220 -4.29 -19.76 -10.76
N ASP A 221 -5.02 -19.09 -11.67
CA ASP A 221 -4.49 -18.64 -12.96
C ASP A 221 -3.58 -17.41 -12.79
N PHE A 222 -2.32 -17.66 -12.45
CA PHE A 222 -1.32 -16.61 -12.29
C PHE A 222 -0.15 -16.75 -13.24
N SER A 223 0.47 -15.63 -13.58
CA SER A 223 1.75 -15.58 -14.28
C SER A 223 2.86 -16.23 -13.47
N PRO A 224 4.00 -16.61 -14.09
CA PRO A 224 5.21 -16.88 -13.34
C PRO A 224 5.58 -15.70 -12.43
N MET A 225 6.22 -15.99 -11.30
CA MET A 225 6.71 -14.96 -10.36
C MET A 225 7.73 -14.05 -11.05
N LYS A 226 7.42 -12.77 -11.17
CA LYS A 226 8.32 -11.74 -11.72
C LYS A 226 9.11 -11.11 -10.58
N GLN A 227 10.43 -11.05 -10.73
CA GLN A 227 11.33 -10.42 -9.76
C GLN A 227 11.06 -8.92 -9.63
N GLN A 228 11.03 -8.45 -8.39
CA GLN A 228 11.07 -7.03 -8.03
C GLN A 228 12.50 -6.68 -7.65
N ILE A 229 13.15 -5.86 -8.49
CA ILE A 229 14.52 -5.41 -8.27
C ILE A 229 14.52 -3.93 -7.91
N LEU A 230 14.89 -3.61 -6.68
CA LEU A 230 15.09 -2.24 -6.24
C LEU A 230 16.49 -1.77 -6.67
N LYS A 231 16.51 -0.69 -7.44
CA LYS A 231 17.76 -0.03 -7.87
C LYS A 231 18.16 1.07 -6.89
N PRO A 232 19.46 1.39 -6.76
CA PRO A 232 19.89 2.51 -5.94
C PRO A 232 19.24 3.82 -6.38
N GLY A 233 18.76 4.60 -5.45
CA GLY A 233 18.22 5.94 -5.68
C GLY A 233 19.30 6.92 -6.15
N LYS A 234 18.91 7.93 -6.91
CA LYS A 234 19.79 9.01 -7.33
C LYS A 234 20.10 9.96 -6.18
N GLY A 235 21.33 10.48 -6.11
CA GLY A 235 21.75 11.44 -5.10
C GLY A 235 22.28 10.79 -3.81
N ILE A 236 22.07 11.45 -2.66
CA ILE A 236 22.63 11.03 -1.38
C ILE A 236 21.99 9.72 -0.93
N ARG A 237 22.81 8.77 -0.49
CA ARG A 237 22.39 7.47 0.04
C ARG A 237 22.98 7.27 1.43
N TRP A 238 22.23 6.57 2.28
CA TRP A 238 22.58 6.30 3.66
C TRP A 238 23.05 4.85 3.83
N GLN A 239 24.23 4.66 4.42
CA GLN A 239 24.84 3.35 4.60
C GLN A 239 25.16 3.00 6.06
N LYS A 240 24.93 3.94 6.98
CA LYS A 240 25.07 3.71 8.43
C LYS A 240 23.85 2.90 8.94
N PRO A 241 23.84 2.43 10.19
CA PRO A 241 22.70 1.68 10.75
C PRO A 241 21.36 2.40 10.62
N VAL A 242 20.29 1.61 10.37
CA VAL A 242 18.90 2.09 10.26
C VAL A 242 18.00 1.17 11.09
N PHE A 243 17.10 1.78 11.85
CA PHE A 243 16.05 1.08 12.60
C PHE A 243 14.68 1.53 12.09
N VAL A 244 13.90 0.60 11.56
CA VAL A 244 12.55 0.87 11.06
C VAL A 244 11.55 0.48 12.13
N LEU A 245 10.76 1.45 12.62
CA LEU A 245 9.75 1.19 13.64
C LEU A 245 8.44 0.79 12.98
N THR A 246 7.86 -0.32 13.44
CA THR A 246 6.65 -0.92 12.88
C THR A 246 5.57 -1.17 13.91
N ASN A 247 4.32 -1.17 13.48
CA ASN A 247 3.18 -1.66 14.25
C ASN A 247 2.14 -2.28 13.32
N ARG A 248 1.06 -2.84 13.89
CA ARG A 248 0.02 -3.51 13.14
C ARG A 248 -0.68 -2.62 12.09
N SER A 249 -0.67 -1.31 12.24
CA SER A 249 -1.26 -0.37 11.27
C SER A 249 -0.34 -0.03 10.08
N VAL A 250 0.87 -0.58 10.00
CA VAL A 250 1.74 -0.51 8.80
C VAL A 250 1.18 -1.43 7.74
N PHE A 251 0.62 -0.86 6.65
CA PHE A 251 -0.17 -1.61 5.69
C PHE A 251 0.15 -1.22 4.23
N SER A 252 -0.10 -2.13 3.27
CA SER A 252 -0.01 -1.85 1.82
C SER A 252 1.41 -1.38 1.42
N ALA A 253 1.56 -0.24 0.75
CA ALA A 253 2.87 0.30 0.35
C ALA A 253 3.85 0.47 1.53
N ALA A 254 3.36 0.68 2.77
CA ALA A 254 4.22 0.74 3.95
C ALA A 254 4.72 -0.67 4.37
N ASN A 255 3.90 -1.70 4.21
CA ASN A 255 4.34 -3.09 4.36
C ASN A 255 5.40 -3.45 3.31
N GLU A 256 5.22 -3.02 2.06
CA GLU A 256 6.21 -3.18 1.00
C GLU A 256 7.52 -2.44 1.32
N PHE A 257 7.45 -1.22 1.86
CA PHE A 257 8.63 -0.50 2.34
C PHE A 257 9.40 -1.31 3.39
N VAL A 258 8.71 -1.86 4.39
CA VAL A 258 9.35 -2.72 5.41
C VAL A 258 9.98 -3.95 4.76
N LYS A 259 9.29 -4.60 3.81
CA LYS A 259 9.81 -5.72 3.03
C LYS A 259 11.12 -5.37 2.32
N TYR A 260 11.18 -4.20 1.66
CA TYR A 260 12.38 -3.72 0.97
C TYR A 260 13.53 -3.46 1.94
N MET A 261 13.25 -2.74 3.03
CA MET A 261 14.25 -2.37 4.03
C MET A 261 14.90 -3.59 4.69
N ARG A 262 14.16 -4.67 4.92
CA ARG A 262 14.68 -5.93 5.47
C ARG A 262 15.67 -6.66 4.55
N CYS A 263 15.75 -6.28 3.29
CA CYS A 263 16.76 -6.82 2.37
C CYS A 263 18.16 -6.19 2.55
N PHE A 264 18.30 -5.17 3.41
CA PHE A 264 19.57 -4.47 3.62
C PHE A 264 20.21 -4.87 4.94
N SER A 265 21.52 -5.19 4.91
CA SER A 265 22.25 -5.71 6.07
C SER A 265 22.42 -4.72 7.22
N ASN A 266 22.37 -3.42 6.92
CA ASN A 266 22.45 -2.33 7.90
C ASN A 266 21.09 -1.91 8.47
N VAL A 267 20.01 -2.61 8.15
CA VAL A 267 18.65 -2.31 8.63
C VAL A 267 18.20 -3.35 9.65
N ARG A 268 17.49 -2.89 10.69
CA ARG A 268 16.73 -3.72 11.63
C ARG A 268 15.33 -3.14 11.80
N THR A 269 14.36 -4.01 12.02
CA THR A 269 12.97 -3.63 12.27
C THR A 269 12.62 -3.85 13.74
N VAL A 270 11.93 -2.89 14.36
CA VAL A 270 11.61 -2.89 15.80
C VAL A 270 10.13 -2.53 15.99
N GLY A 271 9.46 -3.23 16.88
CA GLY A 271 8.08 -2.96 17.25
C GLY A 271 7.18 -4.17 17.09
N ASP A 272 6.08 -4.05 16.34
CA ASP A 272 5.13 -5.12 16.14
C ASP A 272 5.05 -5.58 14.68
N ARG A 273 4.42 -6.74 14.48
CA ARG A 273 4.09 -7.28 13.17
C ARG A 273 3.29 -6.26 12.36
N THR A 274 3.66 -6.07 11.10
CA THR A 274 2.91 -5.20 10.19
C THR A 274 1.52 -5.73 9.87
N GLY A 275 0.67 -4.90 9.27
CA GLY A 275 -0.69 -5.27 8.87
C GLY A 275 -0.78 -6.06 7.58
N GLY A 276 0.29 -6.12 6.80
CA GLY A 276 0.27 -6.81 5.52
C GLY A 276 -0.32 -6.00 4.38
N GLY A 277 -1.27 -6.58 3.64
CA GLY A 277 -1.86 -5.97 2.45
C GLY A 277 -0.92 -6.04 1.25
N ALA A 278 -0.43 -7.24 0.93
CA ALA A 278 0.49 -7.50 -0.17
C ALA A 278 -0.19 -7.89 -1.49
N GLY A 279 -1.45 -7.51 -1.68
CA GLY A 279 -2.19 -7.61 -2.93
C GLY A 279 -2.29 -6.26 -3.61
N LEU A 280 -1.51 -5.99 -4.68
CA LEU A 280 -1.66 -4.74 -5.42
C LEU A 280 -3.13 -4.59 -5.86
N PRO A 281 -3.85 -3.55 -5.37
CA PRO A 281 -5.28 -3.48 -5.59
C PRO A 281 -5.64 -2.90 -6.96
N PHE A 282 -6.73 -3.44 -7.52
CA PHE A 282 -7.44 -2.91 -8.68
C PHE A 282 -8.85 -2.47 -8.29
N SER A 283 -9.51 -1.78 -9.19
CA SER A 283 -10.91 -1.38 -9.01
C SER A 283 -11.72 -1.74 -10.26
N ALA A 284 -13.00 -2.06 -10.05
CA ALA A 284 -13.98 -2.26 -11.08
C ALA A 284 -15.27 -1.55 -10.73
N GLU A 285 -16.10 -1.24 -11.73
CA GLU A 285 -17.39 -0.59 -11.56
C GLU A 285 -18.52 -1.59 -11.75
N LEU A 286 -19.55 -1.48 -10.91
CA LEU A 286 -20.78 -2.24 -11.02
C LEU A 286 -21.75 -1.54 -11.99
N PRO A 287 -22.76 -2.23 -12.56
CA PRO A 287 -23.71 -1.62 -13.49
C PRO A 287 -24.46 -0.40 -12.92
N ASN A 288 -24.62 -0.30 -11.60
CA ASN A 288 -25.24 0.84 -10.91
C ASN A 288 -24.26 2.00 -10.62
N GLY A 289 -23.02 1.94 -11.09
CA GLY A 289 -22.00 2.97 -10.85
C GLY A 289 -21.29 2.87 -9.49
N TRP A 290 -21.55 1.85 -8.66
CA TRP A 290 -20.77 1.61 -7.46
C TRP A 290 -19.41 1.04 -7.84
N SER A 291 -18.37 1.34 -7.07
CA SER A 291 -17.02 0.86 -7.34
C SER A 291 -16.58 -0.13 -6.27
N VAL A 292 -16.04 -1.28 -6.71
CA VAL A 292 -15.38 -2.24 -5.84
C VAL A 292 -13.87 -2.20 -6.07
N ARG A 293 -13.11 -2.12 -4.96
CA ARG A 293 -11.66 -2.27 -4.95
C ARG A 293 -11.30 -3.62 -4.32
N PHE A 294 -10.26 -4.28 -4.83
CA PHE A 294 -9.86 -5.61 -4.36
C PHE A 294 -8.39 -5.91 -4.66
N SER A 295 -7.77 -6.81 -3.89
CA SER A 295 -6.42 -7.33 -4.14
C SER A 295 -6.40 -8.19 -5.41
N ALA A 296 -5.55 -7.84 -6.39
CA ALA A 296 -5.49 -8.50 -7.69
C ALA A 296 -4.12 -9.13 -8.03
N CYS A 297 -3.01 -8.55 -7.53
CA CYS A 297 -1.66 -9.02 -7.84
C CYS A 297 -0.95 -9.39 -6.53
N PRO A 298 -0.77 -10.67 -6.20
CA PRO A 298 -0.09 -11.07 -4.99
C PRO A 298 1.40 -10.75 -5.06
N MET A 299 1.93 -10.19 -3.97
CA MET A 299 3.34 -9.85 -3.79
C MET A 299 3.97 -10.70 -2.70
N TYR A 300 5.24 -11.03 -2.89
CA TYR A 300 6.01 -11.92 -2.05
C TYR A 300 7.35 -11.28 -1.68
N ASP A 301 7.98 -11.73 -0.62
CA ASP A 301 9.33 -11.32 -0.26
C ASP A 301 10.40 -11.99 -1.17
N LYS A 302 11.68 -11.70 -0.89
CA LYS A 302 12.82 -12.27 -1.64
C LYS A 302 12.93 -13.80 -1.53
N ASP A 303 12.36 -14.39 -0.48
CA ASP A 303 12.35 -15.82 -0.21
C ASP A 303 11.04 -16.48 -0.70
N LYS A 304 10.24 -15.73 -1.47
CA LYS A 304 8.93 -16.13 -2.03
C LYS A 304 7.87 -16.42 -0.96
N GLN A 305 8.02 -15.83 0.23
CA GLN A 305 7.02 -15.92 1.28
C GLN A 305 6.00 -14.80 1.10
N MET A 306 4.73 -15.13 1.31
CA MET A 306 3.63 -14.16 1.21
C MET A 306 3.67 -13.20 2.40
N THR A 307 3.56 -11.90 2.10
CA THR A 307 3.54 -10.84 3.12
C THR A 307 2.14 -10.23 3.34
N GLU A 308 1.09 -10.85 2.79
CA GLU A 308 -0.31 -10.43 2.95
C GLU A 308 -0.74 -10.36 4.42
N PHE A 309 -0.27 -11.28 5.24
CA PHE A 309 -0.64 -11.36 6.67
C PHE A 309 0.29 -10.55 7.59
N GLY A 310 1.20 -9.77 7.01
CA GLY A 310 2.17 -8.95 7.73
C GLY A 310 3.56 -9.57 7.82
N ILE A 311 4.50 -8.73 8.25
CA ILE A 311 5.93 -9.04 8.40
C ILE A 311 6.28 -8.89 9.87
N ASP A 312 6.84 -9.94 10.48
CA ASP A 312 7.32 -9.88 11.85
C ASP A 312 8.59 -8.99 11.93
N PRO A 313 8.73 -8.15 12.96
CA PRO A 313 9.94 -7.35 13.16
C PRO A 313 11.12 -8.24 13.58
N ASP A 314 12.36 -7.73 13.42
CA ASP A 314 13.54 -8.39 13.96
C ASP A 314 13.53 -8.38 15.50
N TYR A 315 12.98 -7.31 16.10
CA TYR A 315 12.81 -7.16 17.54
C TYR A 315 11.35 -6.82 17.87
N LYS A 316 10.63 -7.78 18.44
CA LYS A 316 9.27 -7.57 18.94
C LYS A 316 9.35 -6.75 20.24
N VAL A 317 8.79 -5.55 20.20
CA VAL A 317 8.76 -4.60 21.34
C VAL A 317 7.39 -3.92 21.36
N ASP A 318 6.73 -3.94 22.50
CA ASP A 318 5.48 -3.23 22.70
C ASP A 318 5.68 -1.98 23.58
N LEU A 319 4.84 -0.95 23.36
CA LEU A 319 4.79 0.22 24.19
C LEU A 319 4.28 -0.15 25.58
N THR A 320 5.08 0.08 26.63
CA THR A 320 4.70 -0.22 28.00
C THR A 320 3.98 0.96 28.67
N SER A 321 3.04 0.66 29.55
CA SER A 321 2.36 1.70 30.35
C SER A 321 3.34 2.44 31.26
N GLU A 322 4.38 1.77 31.76
CA GLU A 322 5.39 2.38 32.61
C GLU A 322 6.17 3.46 31.87
N ASP A 323 6.70 3.16 30.68
CA ASP A 323 7.41 4.13 29.87
C ASP A 323 6.48 5.25 29.37
N PHE A 324 5.26 4.92 28.99
CA PHE A 324 4.26 5.91 28.59
C PHE A 324 4.04 6.95 29.68
N HIS A 325 3.84 6.54 30.95
CA HIS A 325 3.66 7.46 32.08
C HIS A 325 4.91 8.28 32.37
N ARG A 326 6.10 7.73 32.09
CA ARG A 326 7.38 8.47 32.16
C ARG A 326 7.60 9.39 30.96
N GLY A 327 6.71 9.41 29.99
CA GLY A 327 6.81 10.18 28.77
C GLY A 327 7.84 9.64 27.77
N LYS A 328 8.10 8.36 27.80
CA LYS A 328 9.02 7.65 26.91
C LYS A 328 8.24 6.72 25.98
N ASP A 329 8.71 6.61 24.75
CA ASP A 329 8.24 5.59 23.80
C ASP A 329 9.19 4.39 23.88
N THR A 330 8.70 3.29 24.44
CA THR A 330 9.52 2.07 24.67
C THR A 330 10.17 1.58 23.38
N ILE A 331 9.49 1.70 22.23
CA ILE A 331 9.98 1.21 20.93
C ILE A 331 11.10 2.11 20.41
N ILE A 332 10.95 3.44 20.52
CA ILE A 332 12.01 4.42 20.18
C ILE A 332 13.22 4.21 21.10
N GLU A 333 13.00 4.13 22.42
CA GLU A 333 14.09 3.96 23.38
C GLU A 333 14.82 2.63 23.17
N PHE A 334 14.10 1.56 22.86
CA PHE A 334 14.72 0.27 22.53
C PHE A 334 15.60 0.37 21.28
N ALA A 335 15.10 1.01 20.20
CA ALA A 335 15.90 1.23 18.99
C ALA A 335 17.15 2.05 19.28
N ARG A 336 17.07 3.09 20.12
CA ARG A 336 18.22 3.91 20.56
C ARG A 336 19.26 3.12 21.33
N HIS A 337 18.82 2.13 22.12
CA HIS A 337 19.72 1.25 22.89
C HIS A 337 20.50 0.27 22.00
N LEU A 338 20.01 -0.05 20.83
CA LEU A 338 20.69 -0.95 19.86
C LEU A 338 21.77 -0.23 19.04
N ILE A 339 21.83 1.09 19.10
CA ILE A 339 22.75 1.97 18.37
C ILE A 339 23.97 2.28 19.25
#